data_9e1b0cc4e01099ea20e98f5391a1c843
#
_entry.id   9e1b0cc4e01099ea20e98f5391a1c843
#
_cell.length_a   1.000
_cell.length_b   1.000
_cell.length_c   1.000
_cell.angle_alpha   90.00
_cell.angle_beta   90.00
_cell.angle_gamma   90.00
#
_symmetry.space_group_name_H-M   'P 1'
#
loop_
_entity.id
_entity.type
_entity.pdbx_description
1 polymer ?
#
loop_
_entity_poly.entity_id
_entity_poly.type
_entity_poly.pdbx_seq_one_letter_code
_entity_poly.pdbx_strand_id
1 'polypeptide(L)'
;MRLAIVALCGALAMGAADPPPVSKTHVPAPAQRLLPRFPDFGYLPAPGAFTPDRTFRLSQDFPADLPAVEPVVQRILAIDFTHDWRAYANAVLAYIMEGNIEDRGVSQAFYLEDNKVRRWYHVPWQHWGPNGREGLHGLTQEVTSRSFYLGPRQKTPAETWAVGFYNARGGWLIGRVWADADNPDPGAVRRAGGFPVGTVVAKLLFTTASPDEVDYLTNPVQWSAFVYPAPGAKPTGARKPTDGVIVPVRLVQVDMAVRDDRAKATGGWVFGTYVYNGALNHHSPWLNLVPLGLMWGNDPDVRSQHQATPGSQPYNPDLKETVINRADPMLPFSHLGYGLRLSGPVDNNLSSCKSCHMTAQYPEISPILPTMAVTDLGKKPVCGDATWMRWFRNLGPTDSFDPQGQTMDSSLQLAASIQNFVASRNESTGGLYASQFWKNRAMPIAGLRGDVPEDGDPCRPVG
;
A
#
# COMPACT_ATOMS: atom_id res chain seq x y z
N MET A 1 -9.32 70.44 -9.26
CA MET A 1 -9.51 69.57 -8.08
C MET A 1 -9.73 68.16 -8.60
N ARG A 2 -8.67 67.34 -8.68
CA ARG A 2 -8.75 65.95 -9.11
C ARG A 2 -8.45 65.07 -7.92
N LEU A 3 -9.45 64.29 -7.47
CA LEU A 3 -9.26 63.26 -6.46
C LEU A 3 -8.63 62.03 -7.11
N ALA A 4 -7.49 61.59 -6.57
CA ALA A 4 -6.88 60.31 -6.87
C ALA A 4 -7.42 59.28 -5.85
N ILE A 5 -8.04 58.21 -6.36
CA ILE A 5 -8.42 57.05 -5.57
C ILE A 5 -7.24 56.08 -5.62
N VAL A 6 -6.59 55.87 -4.46
CA VAL A 6 -5.58 54.85 -4.29
C VAL A 6 -6.31 53.57 -3.87
N ALA A 7 -6.28 52.56 -4.79
CA ALA A 7 -6.77 51.22 -4.46
C ALA A 7 -5.66 50.45 -3.72
N LEU A 8 -5.90 50.10 -2.47
CA LEU A 8 -5.03 49.28 -1.65
C LEU A 8 -5.39 47.81 -1.89
N CYS A 9 -4.59 47.10 -2.71
CA CYS A 9 -4.64 45.65 -2.83
C CYS A 9 -3.91 45.05 -1.62
N GLY A 10 -4.69 44.63 -0.60
CA GLY A 10 -4.19 43.81 0.47
C GLY A 10 -4.07 42.36 0.01
N ALA A 11 -2.85 41.87 -0.20
CA ALA A 11 -2.58 40.45 -0.36
C ALA A 11 -2.70 39.76 1.00
N LEU A 12 -3.78 39.01 1.18
CA LEU A 12 -3.91 38.07 2.30
C LEU A 12 -2.97 36.89 2.02
N ALA A 13 -1.77 36.93 2.59
CA ALA A 13 -0.93 35.76 2.74
C ALA A 13 -1.61 34.82 3.76
N MET A 14 -2.26 33.77 3.28
CA MET A 14 -2.66 32.65 4.15
C MET A 14 -1.37 31.96 4.61
N GLY A 15 -0.88 32.32 5.77
CA GLY A 15 0.17 31.60 6.47
C GLY A 15 -0.34 30.18 6.78
N ALA A 16 0.38 29.18 6.29
CA ALA A 16 0.21 27.83 6.76
C ALA A 16 0.46 27.83 8.28
N ALA A 17 -0.54 27.45 9.06
CA ALA A 17 -0.38 27.33 10.50
C ALA A 17 0.62 26.21 10.78
N ASP A 18 1.66 26.51 11.54
CA ASP A 18 2.59 25.53 12.05
C ASP A 18 1.84 24.44 12.81
N PRO A 19 2.20 23.14 12.63
CA PRO A 19 1.61 22.08 13.41
C PRO A 19 1.91 22.28 14.91
N PRO A 20 0.98 21.93 15.81
CA PRO A 20 1.17 22.15 17.25
C PRO A 20 2.38 21.34 17.77
N PRO A 21 3.10 21.87 18.77
CA PRO A 21 4.30 21.22 19.30
C PRO A 21 3.96 19.84 19.89
N VAL A 22 4.76 18.84 19.51
CA VAL A 22 4.64 17.44 19.96
C VAL A 22 4.87 17.38 21.47
N SER A 23 3.83 16.97 22.22
CA SER A 23 3.93 16.72 23.65
C SER A 23 4.86 15.53 23.92
N LYS A 24 5.97 15.76 24.63
CA LYS A 24 6.90 14.71 25.08
C LYS A 24 6.33 13.94 26.28
N THR A 25 5.22 13.22 26.09
CA THR A 25 4.74 12.32 27.12
C THR A 25 5.58 11.03 27.09
N HIS A 26 6.28 10.79 28.19
CA HIS A 26 7.09 9.60 28.40
C HIS A 26 6.20 8.37 28.46
N VAL A 27 6.28 7.48 27.45
CA VAL A 27 5.68 6.14 27.50
C VAL A 27 6.65 5.24 28.28
N PRO A 28 6.23 4.51 29.33
CA PRO A 28 7.12 3.61 30.06
C PRO A 28 7.76 2.58 29.13
N ALA A 29 9.03 2.27 29.36
CA ALA A 29 9.73 1.22 28.62
C ALA A 29 8.96 -0.12 28.73
N PRO A 30 8.80 -0.88 27.66
CA PRO A 30 8.10 -2.13 27.69
C PRO A 30 8.81 -3.10 28.61
N ALA A 31 8.01 -3.79 29.44
CA ALA A 31 8.46 -4.93 30.25
C ALA A 31 9.17 -5.98 29.38
N GLN A 32 10.05 -6.74 29.98
CA GLN A 32 10.89 -7.79 29.39
C GLN A 32 10.34 -8.37 28.09
N ARG A 33 11.09 -8.17 27.00
CA ARG A 33 10.73 -8.63 25.65
C ARG A 33 10.66 -10.17 25.67
N LEU A 34 9.46 -10.71 25.72
CA LEU A 34 9.25 -12.14 25.47
C LEU A 34 9.84 -12.49 24.11
N LEU A 35 10.41 -13.67 23.96
CA LEU A 35 10.86 -14.18 22.67
C LEU A 35 9.73 -13.99 21.65
N PRO A 36 10.02 -13.52 20.43
CA PRO A 36 8.97 -13.26 19.45
C PRO A 36 8.22 -14.56 19.19
N ARG A 37 6.90 -14.48 19.29
CA ARG A 37 5.98 -15.60 19.02
C ARG A 37 6.05 -16.07 17.57
N PHE A 38 6.45 -15.16 16.69
CA PHE A 38 6.59 -15.39 15.25
C PHE A 38 8.02 -15.07 14.82
N PRO A 39 8.75 -16.00 14.17
CA PRO A 39 10.16 -15.83 13.81
C PRO A 39 10.34 -15.16 12.45
N ASP A 40 9.61 -14.09 12.12
CA ASP A 40 9.61 -13.55 10.77
C ASP A 40 10.25 -12.15 10.65
N PHE A 41 11.51 -12.04 10.99
CA PHE A 41 12.25 -10.79 10.89
C PHE A 41 12.87 -10.54 9.51
N GLY A 42 12.64 -11.42 8.54
CA GLY A 42 13.12 -11.29 7.18
C GLY A 42 14.55 -11.80 6.97
N TYR A 43 14.97 -11.80 5.71
CA TYR A 43 16.27 -12.28 5.27
C TYR A 43 17.33 -11.18 5.39
N LEU A 44 18.51 -11.53 5.92
CA LEU A 44 19.66 -10.66 6.08
C LEU A 44 20.77 -11.05 5.10
N PRO A 45 21.63 -10.10 4.70
CA PRO A 45 22.84 -10.41 3.98
C PRO A 45 23.73 -11.41 4.75
N ALA A 46 24.60 -12.12 4.03
CA ALA A 46 25.58 -12.99 4.67
C ALA A 46 26.46 -12.20 5.66
N PRO A 47 26.86 -12.80 6.80
CA PRO A 47 27.73 -12.16 7.77
C PRO A 47 29.00 -11.61 7.10
N GLY A 48 29.34 -10.35 7.38
CA GLY A 48 30.51 -9.66 6.82
C GLY A 48 30.25 -8.98 5.45
N ALA A 49 29.17 -9.28 4.76
CA ALA A 49 28.79 -8.58 3.52
C ALA A 49 28.23 -7.18 3.77
N PHE A 50 27.59 -7.00 4.90
CA PHE A 50 26.98 -5.74 5.36
C PHE A 50 26.74 -5.81 6.85
N THR A 51 27.04 -4.73 7.56
CA THR A 51 26.71 -4.61 8.99
C THR A 51 25.61 -3.57 9.11
N PRO A 52 24.36 -3.98 9.31
CA PRO A 52 23.26 -3.05 9.48
C PRO A 52 23.36 -2.37 10.86
N ASP A 53 23.08 -1.08 10.93
CA ASP A 53 22.94 -0.36 12.20
C ASP A 53 21.79 -0.93 13.04
N ARG A 54 20.78 -1.48 12.36
CA ARG A 54 19.67 -2.21 12.97
C ARG A 54 19.05 -3.22 12.00
N THR A 55 18.29 -4.15 12.55
CA THR A 55 17.45 -5.09 11.80
C THR A 55 15.98 -4.81 12.07
N PHE A 56 15.14 -5.05 11.07
CA PHE A 56 13.69 -4.86 11.20
C PHE A 56 13.07 -5.74 12.29
N ARG A 57 12.28 -5.13 13.19
CA ARG A 57 11.56 -5.81 14.26
C ARG A 57 10.30 -5.03 14.63
N LEU A 58 9.24 -5.22 13.90
CA LEU A 58 7.96 -4.59 14.23
C LEU A 58 7.16 -5.44 15.22
N SER A 59 6.27 -4.80 15.99
CA SER A 59 5.51 -5.47 17.05
C SER A 59 4.59 -6.55 16.53
N GLN A 60 4.60 -7.69 17.23
CA GLN A 60 3.69 -8.85 17.07
C GLN A 60 3.07 -9.28 18.41
N ASP A 61 3.27 -8.51 19.46
CA ASP A 61 2.60 -8.63 20.75
C ASP A 61 1.24 -7.90 20.70
N PHE A 62 0.34 -8.48 19.92
CA PHE A 62 -0.96 -7.89 19.60
C PHE A 62 -1.81 -7.61 20.84
N PRO A 63 -2.59 -6.51 20.86
CA PRO A 63 -3.50 -6.20 21.95
C PRO A 63 -4.53 -7.33 22.17
N ALA A 64 -4.69 -7.77 23.43
CA ALA A 64 -5.69 -8.76 23.80
C ALA A 64 -7.11 -8.16 23.74
N ASP A 65 -7.27 -6.95 24.27
CA ASP A 65 -8.50 -6.20 24.27
C ASP A 65 -8.52 -5.15 23.15
N LEU A 66 -9.73 -4.82 22.65
CA LEU A 66 -9.87 -3.79 21.63
C LEU A 66 -9.47 -2.41 22.18
N PRO A 67 -8.39 -1.79 21.67
CA PRO A 67 -7.96 -0.50 22.14
C PRO A 67 -9.00 0.59 21.83
N ALA A 68 -9.10 1.59 22.69
CA ALA A 68 -9.89 2.79 22.40
C ALA A 68 -9.39 3.49 21.12
N VAL A 69 -10.28 4.21 20.45
CA VAL A 69 -9.86 5.06 19.31
C VAL A 69 -9.01 6.20 19.85
N GLU A 70 -7.80 6.35 19.31
CA GLU A 70 -6.88 7.43 19.70
C GLU A 70 -7.54 8.81 19.46
N PRO A 71 -7.33 9.82 20.33
CA PRO A 71 -7.92 11.15 20.14
C PRO A 71 -7.56 11.79 18.79
N VAL A 72 -6.36 11.55 18.26
CA VAL A 72 -5.95 12.03 16.94
C VAL A 72 -6.75 11.34 15.83
N VAL A 73 -7.01 10.04 15.95
CA VAL A 73 -7.82 9.28 14.98
C VAL A 73 -9.29 9.75 15.07
N GLN A 74 -9.82 10.05 16.26
CA GLN A 74 -11.16 10.64 16.40
C GLN A 74 -11.28 11.96 15.62
N ARG A 75 -10.24 12.81 15.68
CA ARG A 75 -10.21 14.06 14.89
C ARG A 75 -10.19 13.79 13.39
N ILE A 76 -9.42 12.78 12.93
CA ILE A 76 -9.41 12.35 11.52
C ILE A 76 -10.82 11.91 11.10
N LEU A 77 -11.45 11.04 11.89
CA LEU A 77 -12.80 10.56 11.63
C LEU A 77 -13.88 11.67 11.69
N ALA A 78 -13.60 12.82 12.27
CA ALA A 78 -14.51 13.98 12.27
C ALA A 78 -14.43 14.80 10.96
N ILE A 79 -13.35 14.69 10.19
CA ILE A 79 -13.21 15.38 8.90
C ILE A 79 -14.06 14.66 7.85
N ASP A 80 -14.90 15.38 7.14
CA ASP A 80 -15.69 14.82 6.04
C ASP A 80 -14.80 14.60 4.81
N PHE A 81 -14.39 13.36 4.58
CA PHE A 81 -13.50 12.99 3.46
C PHE A 81 -14.13 13.21 2.08
N THR A 82 -15.46 13.34 1.97
CA THR A 82 -16.14 13.60 0.70
C THR A 82 -16.10 15.07 0.29
N HIS A 83 -16.05 15.97 1.28
CA HIS A 83 -16.04 17.42 1.09
C HIS A 83 -14.65 18.03 1.30
N ASP A 84 -13.93 17.59 2.33
CA ASP A 84 -12.60 18.09 2.70
C ASP A 84 -11.54 16.97 2.65
N TRP A 85 -11.48 16.31 1.51
CA TRP A 85 -10.60 15.16 1.28
C TRP A 85 -9.11 15.47 1.53
N ARG A 86 -8.67 16.71 1.23
CA ARG A 86 -7.27 17.10 1.44
C ARG A 86 -6.94 17.21 2.92
N ALA A 87 -7.81 17.80 3.72
CA ALA A 87 -7.62 17.85 5.16
C ALA A 87 -7.61 16.45 5.77
N TYR A 88 -8.50 15.56 5.30
CA TYR A 88 -8.51 14.17 5.74
C TYR A 88 -7.18 13.46 5.37
N ALA A 89 -6.75 13.53 4.11
CA ALA A 89 -5.50 12.93 3.67
C ALA A 89 -4.30 13.49 4.45
N ASN A 90 -4.18 14.81 4.58
CA ASN A 90 -3.08 15.43 5.32
C ASN A 90 -3.06 15.04 6.80
N ALA A 91 -4.23 14.94 7.45
CA ALA A 91 -4.33 14.50 8.84
C ALA A 91 -3.89 13.04 9.02
N VAL A 92 -4.22 12.16 8.06
CA VAL A 92 -3.74 10.76 8.07
C VAL A 92 -2.24 10.70 7.83
N LEU A 93 -1.70 11.46 6.87
CA LEU A 93 -0.25 11.52 6.63
C LEU A 93 0.49 11.99 7.89
N ALA A 94 0.02 13.06 8.53
CA ALA A 94 0.60 13.55 9.78
C ALA A 94 0.56 12.48 10.89
N TYR A 95 -0.52 11.71 11.01
CA TYR A 95 -0.62 10.59 11.93
C TYR A 95 0.40 9.49 11.64
N ILE A 96 0.62 9.16 10.36
CA ILE A 96 1.60 8.15 9.93
C ILE A 96 3.03 8.62 10.23
N MET A 97 3.32 9.90 10.01
CA MET A 97 4.66 10.46 10.20
C MET A 97 5.01 10.72 11.65
N GLU A 98 4.02 10.96 12.52
CA GLU A 98 4.23 11.34 13.92
C GLU A 98 5.01 10.28 14.70
N GLY A 99 6.18 10.68 15.20
CA GLY A 99 7.12 9.80 15.92
C GLY A 99 7.91 8.83 15.04
N ASN A 100 7.61 8.75 13.74
CA ASN A 100 8.34 7.93 12.78
C ASN A 100 9.44 8.71 12.04
N ILE A 101 9.31 10.03 11.93
CA ILE A 101 10.31 10.91 11.32
C ILE A 101 10.78 11.95 12.32
N GLU A 102 11.95 12.55 12.06
CA GLU A 102 12.46 13.68 12.82
C GLU A 102 11.97 14.99 12.20
N ASP A 103 11.37 15.87 13.01
CA ASP A 103 10.78 17.13 12.55
C ASP A 103 11.80 18.13 11.98
N ARG A 104 13.10 17.99 12.28
CA ARG A 104 14.14 18.98 12.00
C ARG A 104 15.32 18.47 11.21
N GLY A 105 15.29 17.22 10.75
CA GLY A 105 16.46 16.59 10.13
C GLY A 105 16.28 16.31 8.65
N VAL A 106 17.40 16.19 7.96
CA VAL A 106 17.49 15.55 6.64
C VAL A 106 17.58 14.02 6.76
N SER A 107 17.14 13.48 7.91
CA SER A 107 17.21 12.06 8.22
C SER A 107 16.44 11.24 7.20
N GLN A 108 17.06 10.16 6.74
CA GLN A 108 16.43 9.15 5.90
C GLN A 108 15.68 8.09 6.72
N ALA A 109 15.80 8.16 8.07
CA ALA A 109 15.27 7.16 8.97
C ALA A 109 13.74 7.26 9.10
N PHE A 110 13.14 6.09 9.33
CA PHE A 110 11.74 5.94 9.72
C PHE A 110 11.67 5.00 10.92
N TYR A 111 11.22 5.52 12.05
CA TYR A 111 11.38 4.89 13.37
C TYR A 111 10.18 4.00 13.78
N LEU A 112 9.71 3.12 12.89
CA LEU A 112 8.55 2.25 13.16
C LEU A 112 8.64 1.51 14.50
N GLU A 113 9.82 0.94 14.79
CA GLU A 113 10.05 0.10 15.96
C GLU A 113 10.29 0.91 17.22
N ASP A 114 10.90 2.08 17.05
CA ASP A 114 11.31 2.98 18.15
C ASP A 114 10.33 4.15 18.32
N ASN A 115 9.18 4.14 17.62
CA ASN A 115 8.17 5.17 17.76
C ASN A 115 7.70 5.29 19.19
N LYS A 116 7.92 6.47 19.80
CA LYS A 116 7.58 6.77 21.20
C LYS A 116 6.17 7.30 21.37
N VAL A 117 5.50 7.64 20.25
CA VAL A 117 4.14 8.18 20.27
C VAL A 117 3.11 7.06 20.22
N ARG A 118 3.31 6.10 19.32
CA ARG A 118 2.42 4.95 19.17
C ARG A 118 3.16 3.70 18.74
N ARG A 119 2.60 2.56 19.09
CA ARG A 119 3.09 1.27 18.62
C ARG A 119 2.44 0.92 17.29
N TRP A 120 3.27 0.48 16.36
CA TRP A 120 2.84 -0.08 15.10
C TRP A 120 2.99 -1.60 15.10
N TYR A 121 2.09 -2.27 14.40
CA TYR A 121 2.03 -3.73 14.31
C TYR A 121 2.12 -4.16 12.85
N HIS A 122 2.62 -5.37 12.64
CA HIS A 122 2.58 -5.95 11.31
C HIS A 122 2.09 -7.39 11.34
N VAL A 123 1.66 -7.86 10.17
CA VAL A 123 1.12 -9.20 9.99
C VAL A 123 2.25 -10.22 9.98
N PRO A 124 2.14 -11.37 10.70
CA PRO A 124 3.13 -12.45 10.70
C PRO A 124 3.31 -13.11 9.32
N TRP A 125 4.33 -13.97 9.20
CA TRP A 125 4.57 -14.81 8.02
C TRP A 125 4.82 -14.07 6.70
N GLN A 126 5.19 -12.79 6.72
CA GLN A 126 5.54 -12.04 5.53
C GLN A 126 6.95 -12.38 5.00
N HIS A 127 7.79 -13.06 5.78
CA HIS A 127 9.12 -13.52 5.36
C HIS A 127 9.06 -14.72 4.41
N TRP A 128 7.97 -15.51 4.46
CA TRP A 128 7.84 -16.73 3.67
C TRP A 128 7.46 -16.40 2.22
N GLY A 129 7.89 -17.27 1.32
CA GLY A 129 7.54 -17.19 -0.09
C GLY A 129 8.51 -16.36 -0.94
N PRO A 130 8.27 -16.32 -2.26
CA PRO A 130 9.16 -15.63 -3.20
C PRO A 130 9.15 -14.10 -3.00
N ASN A 131 8.10 -13.53 -2.40
CA ASN A 131 8.03 -12.12 -2.04
C ASN A 131 8.62 -11.84 -0.65
N GLY A 132 9.25 -12.84 -0.05
CA GLY A 132 9.67 -12.84 1.34
C GLY A 132 10.39 -11.58 1.80
N ARG A 133 10.06 -11.16 3.02
CA ARG A 133 10.58 -9.96 3.65
C ARG A 133 12.10 -9.93 3.71
N GLU A 134 12.71 -8.78 3.37
CA GLU A 134 14.09 -8.49 3.71
C GLU A 134 14.20 -7.99 5.17
N GLY A 135 15.34 -8.22 5.81
CA GLY A 135 15.49 -8.04 7.25
C GLY A 135 16.07 -6.69 7.70
N LEU A 136 16.34 -5.74 6.81
CA LEU A 136 16.89 -4.43 7.17
C LEU A 136 15.78 -3.43 7.48
N HIS A 137 14.76 -3.36 6.64
CA HIS A 137 13.65 -2.41 6.71
C HIS A 137 12.27 -3.08 6.72
N GLY A 138 12.21 -4.40 6.60
CA GLY A 138 10.96 -5.14 6.59
C GLY A 138 10.23 -5.13 5.25
N LEU A 139 10.92 -4.83 4.17
CA LEU A 139 10.33 -4.72 2.85
C LEU A 139 10.02 -6.10 2.25
N THR A 140 8.81 -6.26 1.73
CA THR A 140 8.39 -7.38 0.89
C THR A 140 8.38 -6.95 -0.58
N GLN A 141 8.72 -7.86 -1.49
CA GLN A 141 8.67 -7.56 -2.92
C GLN A 141 7.21 -7.50 -3.39
N GLU A 142 6.86 -6.43 -4.09
CA GLU A 142 5.51 -6.19 -4.61
C GLU A 142 5.45 -6.50 -6.11
N VAL A 143 5.73 -5.51 -6.93
CA VAL A 143 5.63 -5.61 -8.39
C VAL A 143 6.91 -5.18 -9.07
N THR A 144 7.09 -5.61 -10.32
CA THR A 144 8.12 -5.06 -11.22
C THR A 144 7.47 -4.02 -12.11
N SER A 145 7.90 -2.77 -12.01
CA SER A 145 7.54 -1.72 -12.97
C SER A 145 8.28 -1.96 -14.28
N ARG A 146 7.55 -2.14 -15.39
CA ARG A 146 8.15 -2.25 -16.73
C ARG A 146 8.80 -0.94 -17.15
N SER A 147 9.63 -0.98 -18.19
CA SER A 147 10.20 0.22 -18.81
C SER A 147 9.11 1.25 -19.14
N PHE A 148 9.42 2.53 -18.96
CA PHE A 148 8.54 3.68 -19.19
C PHE A 148 7.29 3.76 -18.30
N TYR A 149 7.18 2.91 -17.28
CA TYR A 149 6.01 2.91 -16.41
C TYR A 149 6.04 4.04 -15.38
N LEU A 150 7.20 4.31 -14.78
CA LEU A 150 7.38 5.38 -13.79
C LEU A 150 7.67 6.74 -14.43
N GLY A 151 7.99 6.78 -15.71
CA GLY A 151 8.28 8.00 -16.43
C GLY A 151 8.99 7.77 -17.76
N PRO A 152 9.02 8.77 -18.65
CA PRO A 152 9.51 8.60 -20.02
C PRO A 152 11.02 8.34 -20.13
N ARG A 153 11.78 8.61 -19.05
CA ARG A 153 13.22 8.36 -18.99
C ARG A 153 13.58 6.99 -18.42
N GLN A 154 12.64 6.29 -17.77
CA GLN A 154 12.86 4.95 -17.23
C GLN A 154 12.94 3.92 -18.36
N LYS A 155 14.15 3.52 -18.73
CA LYS A 155 14.41 2.58 -19.81
C LYS A 155 14.51 1.12 -19.33
N THR A 156 14.81 0.92 -18.05
CA THR A 156 14.99 -0.39 -17.45
C THR A 156 13.81 -0.73 -16.51
N PRO A 157 13.36 -1.99 -16.48
CA PRO A 157 12.40 -2.42 -15.45
C PRO A 157 12.96 -2.21 -14.05
N ALA A 158 12.10 -1.83 -13.10
CA ALA A 158 12.46 -1.58 -11.72
C ALA A 158 11.60 -2.39 -10.75
N GLU A 159 12.21 -2.87 -9.67
CA GLU A 159 11.49 -3.58 -8.61
C GLU A 159 10.84 -2.60 -7.63
N THR A 160 9.66 -2.96 -7.14
CA THR A 160 8.99 -2.27 -6.05
C THR A 160 8.98 -3.13 -4.80
N TRP A 161 9.36 -2.52 -3.69
CA TRP A 161 9.44 -3.14 -2.38
C TRP A 161 8.70 -2.30 -1.35
N ALA A 162 7.97 -2.95 -0.43
CA ALA A 162 7.12 -2.22 0.50
C ALA A 162 7.09 -2.81 1.91
N VAL A 163 6.88 -1.93 2.90
CA VAL A 163 6.57 -2.31 4.27
C VAL A 163 5.21 -1.74 4.68
N GLY A 164 4.32 -2.62 5.15
CA GLY A 164 3.00 -2.25 5.63
C GLY A 164 2.86 -2.47 7.14
N PHE A 165 2.13 -1.59 7.82
CA PHE A 165 1.95 -1.62 9.26
C PHE A 165 0.60 -1.05 9.68
N TYR A 166 0.14 -1.49 10.85
CA TYR A 166 -1.18 -1.23 11.40
C TYR A 166 -1.07 -0.54 12.75
N ASN A 167 -2.00 0.37 13.06
CA ASN A 167 -2.12 0.87 14.43
C ASN A 167 -2.66 -0.21 15.39
N ALA A 168 -2.77 0.12 16.67
CA ALA A 168 -3.16 -0.85 17.71
C ALA A 168 -4.55 -1.49 17.48
N ARG A 169 -5.48 -0.77 16.87
CA ARG A 169 -6.81 -1.31 16.55
C ARG A 169 -6.74 -2.36 15.44
N GLY A 170 -5.91 -2.12 14.43
CA GLY A 170 -5.61 -3.13 13.40
C GLY A 170 -4.83 -4.31 13.98
N GLY A 171 -3.85 -4.04 14.83
CA GLY A 171 -3.10 -5.06 15.57
C GLY A 171 -4.01 -5.99 16.38
N TRP A 172 -5.06 -5.46 17.00
CA TRP A 172 -6.03 -6.28 17.73
C TRP A 172 -6.68 -7.35 16.84
N LEU A 173 -7.16 -7.00 15.64
CA LEU A 173 -7.79 -8.00 14.76
C LEU A 173 -6.77 -9.01 14.23
N ILE A 174 -5.56 -8.56 13.87
CA ILE A 174 -4.47 -9.46 13.48
C ILE A 174 -4.21 -10.47 14.62
N GLY A 175 -4.15 -9.99 15.88
CA GLY A 175 -3.98 -10.83 17.04
C GLY A 175 -5.12 -11.85 17.27
N ARG A 176 -6.35 -11.51 16.85
CA ARG A 176 -7.49 -12.46 16.91
C ARG A 176 -7.36 -13.58 15.88
N VAL A 177 -6.91 -13.24 14.66
CA VAL A 177 -6.63 -14.25 13.63
C VAL A 177 -5.46 -15.15 14.03
N TRP A 178 -4.45 -14.59 14.67
CA TRP A 178 -3.22 -15.25 15.08
C TRP A 178 -3.18 -15.58 16.59
N ALA A 179 -4.35 -15.72 17.23
CA ALA A 179 -4.44 -16.08 18.65
C ALA A 179 -3.73 -17.40 18.95
N ASP A 180 -3.81 -18.36 18.04
CA ASP A 180 -2.95 -19.54 17.98
C ASP A 180 -1.95 -19.38 16.84
N ALA A 181 -0.65 -19.35 17.15
CA ALA A 181 0.42 -19.15 16.17
C ALA A 181 0.59 -20.36 15.22
N ASP A 182 0.15 -21.53 15.65
CA ASP A 182 0.22 -22.78 14.89
C ASP A 182 -1.09 -23.14 14.17
N ASN A 183 -2.16 -22.38 14.42
CA ASN A 183 -3.46 -22.60 13.81
C ASN A 183 -4.22 -21.27 13.63
N PRO A 184 -3.84 -20.43 12.65
CA PRO A 184 -4.51 -19.16 12.42
C PRO A 184 -5.98 -19.35 12.06
N ASP A 185 -6.83 -18.47 12.58
CA ASP A 185 -8.29 -18.53 12.40
C ASP A 185 -8.79 -17.46 11.43
N PRO A 186 -8.94 -17.76 10.14
CA PRO A 186 -9.44 -16.80 9.16
C PRO A 186 -10.88 -16.35 9.43
N GLY A 187 -11.70 -17.16 10.11
CA GLY A 187 -13.07 -16.83 10.49
C GLY A 187 -13.18 -15.73 11.54
N ALA A 188 -12.08 -15.40 12.24
CA ALA A 188 -12.04 -14.34 13.25
C ALA A 188 -12.40 -12.98 12.68
N VAL A 189 -12.02 -12.68 11.41
CA VAL A 189 -12.33 -11.42 10.73
C VAL A 189 -13.84 -11.23 10.61
N ARG A 190 -14.56 -12.23 10.11
CA ARG A 190 -16.01 -12.17 9.96
C ARG A 190 -16.72 -12.07 11.32
N ARG A 191 -16.27 -12.82 12.33
CA ARG A 191 -16.85 -12.76 13.68
C ARG A 191 -16.66 -11.41 14.35
N ALA A 192 -15.57 -10.71 14.04
CA ALA A 192 -15.32 -9.35 14.53
C ALA A 192 -16.10 -8.26 13.77
N GLY A 193 -16.74 -8.61 12.64
CA GLY A 193 -17.38 -7.62 11.78
C GLY A 193 -16.40 -6.86 10.88
N GLY A 194 -15.20 -7.40 10.65
CA GLY A 194 -14.09 -6.76 9.96
C GLY A 194 -13.14 -6.03 10.91
N PHE A 195 -12.24 -5.23 10.36
CA PHE A 195 -11.37 -4.35 11.15
C PHE A 195 -12.19 -3.30 11.90
N PRO A 196 -11.87 -3.00 13.17
CA PRO A 196 -12.63 -2.02 13.95
C PRO A 196 -12.43 -0.59 13.40
N VAL A 197 -13.48 0.22 13.50
CA VAL A 197 -13.44 1.65 13.14
C VAL A 197 -12.28 2.35 13.84
N GLY A 198 -11.57 3.21 13.11
CA GLY A 198 -10.34 3.84 13.60
C GLY A 198 -9.08 2.97 13.45
N THR A 199 -9.17 1.82 12.78
CA THR A 199 -7.97 1.16 12.25
C THR A 199 -7.34 2.06 11.21
N VAL A 200 -6.04 2.31 11.34
CA VAL A 200 -5.21 3.00 10.34
C VAL A 200 -4.12 2.05 9.88
N VAL A 201 -4.00 1.93 8.58
CA VAL A 201 -2.96 1.14 7.90
C VAL A 201 -2.13 2.09 7.05
N ALA A 202 -0.82 1.88 7.05
CA ALA A 202 0.08 2.58 6.14
C ALA A 202 1.03 1.59 5.47
N LYS A 203 1.47 1.95 4.27
CA LYS A 203 2.40 1.18 3.46
C LYS A 203 3.37 2.12 2.77
N LEU A 204 4.66 1.97 3.04
CA LEU A 204 5.73 2.68 2.36
C LEU A 204 6.19 1.84 1.18
N LEU A 205 6.23 2.41 -0.02
CA LEU A 205 6.63 1.72 -1.24
C LEU A 205 7.86 2.39 -1.82
N PHE A 206 8.88 1.58 -2.07
CA PHE A 206 10.17 1.98 -2.59
C PHE A 206 10.42 1.32 -3.95
N THR A 207 11.11 2.03 -4.84
CA THR A 207 11.53 1.52 -6.14
C THR A 207 13.06 1.43 -6.25
N THR A 208 13.54 0.48 -7.04
CA THR A 208 14.95 0.40 -7.43
C THR A 208 15.31 1.38 -8.56
N ALA A 209 14.32 2.01 -9.21
CA ALA A 209 14.57 3.01 -10.24
C ALA A 209 15.41 4.19 -9.72
N SER A 210 16.28 4.72 -10.56
CA SER A 210 17.15 5.83 -10.17
C SER A 210 16.46 7.19 -10.34
N PRO A 211 16.89 8.24 -9.60
CA PRO A 211 16.43 9.60 -9.83
C PRO A 211 16.72 10.13 -11.25
N ASP A 212 17.74 9.58 -11.93
CA ASP A 212 18.05 9.95 -13.31
C ASP A 212 17.02 9.43 -14.32
N GLU A 213 16.29 8.39 -13.94
CA GLU A 213 15.25 7.77 -14.76
C GLU A 213 13.84 8.28 -14.45
N VAL A 214 13.61 8.82 -13.23
CA VAL A 214 12.27 9.21 -12.75
C VAL A 214 12.32 10.64 -12.23
N ASP A 215 11.72 11.57 -12.97
CA ASP A 215 11.85 13.03 -12.76
C ASP A 215 11.42 13.50 -11.37
N TYR A 216 10.38 12.91 -10.82
CA TYR A 216 9.84 13.30 -9.50
C TYR A 216 10.61 12.70 -8.32
N LEU A 217 11.62 11.83 -8.54
CA LEU A 217 12.48 11.26 -7.49
C LEU A 217 13.74 12.12 -7.21
N THR A 218 13.67 13.43 -7.35
CA THR A 218 14.77 14.32 -6.96
C THR A 218 14.95 14.33 -5.45
N ASN A 219 16.19 14.12 -4.96
CA ASN A 219 16.52 14.02 -3.53
C ASN A 219 15.55 13.13 -2.73
N PRO A 220 15.34 11.87 -3.12
CA PRO A 220 14.33 11.03 -2.50
C PRO A 220 14.78 10.56 -1.11
N VAL A 221 13.81 10.11 -0.29
CA VAL A 221 14.12 9.20 0.80
C VAL A 221 14.73 7.94 0.19
N GLN A 222 15.95 7.59 0.60
CA GLN A 222 16.68 6.45 0.07
C GLN A 222 17.17 5.54 1.19
N TRP A 223 16.91 4.26 1.05
CA TRP A 223 17.41 3.21 1.95
C TRP A 223 18.32 2.24 1.20
N SER A 224 19.20 1.57 1.96
CA SER A 224 19.94 0.40 1.46
C SER A 224 19.18 -0.86 1.86
N ALA A 225 18.63 -1.59 0.90
CA ALA A 225 17.79 -2.77 1.15
C ALA A 225 18.39 -4.04 0.55
N PHE A 226 18.14 -5.18 1.19
CA PHE A 226 18.58 -6.49 0.73
C PHE A 226 17.52 -7.11 -0.17
N VAL A 227 17.59 -6.79 -1.46
CA VAL A 227 16.57 -7.11 -2.47
C VAL A 227 17.12 -7.95 -3.62
N TYR A 228 16.29 -8.38 -4.55
CA TYR A 228 16.76 -9.14 -5.71
C TYR A 228 17.69 -8.31 -6.60
N PRO A 229 18.73 -8.94 -7.20
CA PRO A 229 19.75 -8.22 -7.96
C PRO A 229 19.24 -7.60 -9.27
N ALA A 230 18.13 -8.12 -9.79
CA ALA A 230 17.51 -7.63 -11.02
C ALA A 230 16.03 -8.05 -11.07
N PRO A 231 15.22 -7.31 -11.85
CA PRO A 231 13.88 -7.77 -12.19
C PRO A 231 13.90 -9.18 -12.76
N GLY A 232 13.08 -10.07 -12.18
CA GLY A 232 13.01 -11.47 -12.60
C GLY A 232 14.00 -12.42 -11.94
N ALA A 233 14.89 -11.93 -11.08
CA ALA A 233 15.73 -12.79 -10.23
C ALA A 233 14.94 -13.40 -9.04
N LYS A 234 13.64 -13.14 -8.98
CA LYS A 234 12.76 -13.68 -7.96
C LYS A 234 12.72 -15.22 -8.02
N PRO A 235 12.90 -15.90 -6.88
CA PRO A 235 12.83 -17.37 -6.83
C PRO A 235 11.40 -17.86 -7.11
N THR A 236 11.29 -19.11 -7.57
CA THR A 236 9.99 -19.78 -7.79
C THR A 236 9.39 -20.39 -6.53
N GLY A 237 10.17 -20.50 -5.46
CA GLY A 237 9.80 -21.02 -4.15
C GLY A 237 10.06 -20.01 -3.04
N ALA A 238 10.20 -20.50 -1.80
CA ALA A 238 10.57 -19.66 -0.68
C ALA A 238 11.90 -18.96 -0.93
N ARG A 239 11.99 -17.67 -0.56
CA ARG A 239 13.24 -16.90 -0.60
C ARG A 239 14.29 -17.55 0.31
N LYS A 240 15.54 -17.54 -0.12
CA LYS A 240 16.69 -18.01 0.67
C LYS A 240 17.57 -16.81 1.09
N PRO A 241 18.39 -16.96 2.15
CA PRO A 241 19.32 -15.90 2.57
C PRO A 241 20.35 -15.47 1.51
N THR A 242 20.56 -16.29 0.47
CA THR A 242 21.43 -15.98 -0.67
C THR A 242 20.73 -15.23 -1.80
N ASP A 243 19.41 -15.12 -1.74
CA ASP A 243 18.61 -14.54 -2.81
C ASP A 243 18.47 -13.03 -2.57
N GLY A 244 19.51 -12.27 -2.87
CA GLY A 244 19.49 -10.82 -2.77
C GLY A 244 20.86 -10.18 -2.77
N VAL A 245 20.85 -8.87 -3.00
CA VAL A 245 22.01 -7.98 -2.89
C VAL A 245 21.58 -6.68 -2.22
N ILE A 246 22.52 -5.96 -1.63
CA ILE A 246 22.27 -4.62 -1.09
C ILE A 246 22.24 -3.63 -2.25
N VAL A 247 21.09 -3.00 -2.44
CA VAL A 247 20.91 -1.92 -3.43
C VAL A 247 20.16 -0.74 -2.82
N PRO A 248 20.36 0.48 -3.34
CA PRO A 248 19.56 1.62 -2.95
C PRO A 248 18.13 1.50 -3.49
N VAL A 249 17.16 1.72 -2.61
CA VAL A 249 15.74 1.83 -2.95
C VAL A 249 15.21 3.19 -2.54
N ARG A 250 14.31 3.79 -3.32
CA ARG A 250 13.84 5.16 -3.15
C ARG A 250 12.33 5.18 -2.93
N LEU A 251 11.90 5.98 -1.94
CA LEU A 251 10.48 6.18 -1.65
C LEU A 251 9.79 6.80 -2.87
N VAL A 252 8.79 6.13 -3.39
CA VAL A 252 8.01 6.58 -4.55
C VAL A 252 6.56 6.84 -4.19
N GLN A 253 6.03 6.11 -3.20
CA GLN A 253 4.62 6.13 -2.84
C GLN A 253 4.44 5.79 -1.36
N VAL A 254 3.43 6.40 -0.75
CA VAL A 254 2.88 5.98 0.54
C VAL A 254 1.39 5.74 0.38
N ASP A 255 0.93 4.56 0.74
CA ASP A 255 -0.50 4.24 0.77
C ASP A 255 -1.03 4.28 2.18
N MET A 256 -2.29 4.63 2.31
CA MET A 256 -3.02 4.56 3.56
C MET A 256 -4.39 3.92 3.38
N ALA A 257 -4.91 3.31 4.43
CA ALA A 257 -6.31 2.93 4.55
C ALA A 257 -6.80 3.20 5.97
N VAL A 258 -7.97 3.82 6.07
CA VAL A 258 -8.62 4.11 7.35
C VAL A 258 -9.99 3.44 7.39
N ARG A 259 -10.24 2.69 8.45
CA ARG A 259 -11.57 2.10 8.68
C ARG A 259 -12.50 3.19 9.23
N ASP A 260 -13.46 3.59 8.41
CA ASP A 260 -14.36 4.71 8.66
C ASP A 260 -15.81 4.30 8.37
N ASP A 261 -16.68 4.37 9.36
CA ASP A 261 -18.08 3.91 9.22
C ASP A 261 -18.90 4.72 8.22
N ARG A 262 -18.47 5.94 7.88
CA ARG A 262 -19.13 6.74 6.83
C ARG A 262 -18.97 6.10 5.43
N ALA A 263 -17.92 5.31 5.22
CA ALA A 263 -17.73 4.51 4.03
C ALA A 263 -18.38 3.11 4.10
N LYS A 264 -19.22 2.82 5.12
CA LYS A 264 -19.79 1.48 5.36
C LYS A 264 -20.56 0.94 4.16
N ALA A 265 -21.31 1.80 3.47
CA ALA A 265 -22.10 1.40 2.29
C ALA A 265 -21.23 0.89 1.13
N THR A 266 -19.97 1.28 1.09
CA THR A 266 -19.02 0.92 0.03
C THR A 266 -17.89 0.00 0.52
N GLY A 267 -17.99 -0.54 1.74
CA GLY A 267 -17.05 -1.52 2.32
C GLY A 267 -16.30 -1.04 3.55
N GLY A 268 -16.48 0.23 3.96
CA GLY A 268 -16.03 0.76 5.25
C GLY A 268 -14.56 1.20 5.29
N TRP A 269 -13.85 1.24 4.19
CA TRP A 269 -12.48 1.70 4.10
C TRP A 269 -12.37 2.94 3.21
N VAL A 270 -11.61 3.92 3.69
CA VAL A 270 -11.13 5.06 2.91
C VAL A 270 -9.66 4.81 2.58
N PHE A 271 -9.34 4.58 1.32
CA PHE A 271 -7.99 4.44 0.80
C PHE A 271 -7.46 5.79 0.33
N GLY A 272 -6.16 5.99 0.45
CA GLY A 272 -5.47 7.15 -0.07
C GLY A 272 -4.06 6.80 -0.49
N THR A 273 -3.54 7.55 -1.46
CA THR A 273 -2.18 7.41 -1.97
C THR A 273 -1.50 8.76 -1.98
N TYR A 274 -0.24 8.79 -1.55
CA TYR A 274 0.66 9.93 -1.64
C TYR A 274 1.80 9.57 -2.60
N VAL A 275 2.10 10.48 -3.50
CA VAL A 275 3.21 10.35 -4.46
C VAL A 275 4.38 11.22 -4.00
N TYR A 276 5.59 10.69 -4.09
CA TYR A 276 6.78 11.48 -3.86
C TYR A 276 6.95 12.54 -4.96
N ASN A 277 7.16 13.79 -4.56
CA ASN A 277 7.41 14.91 -5.47
C ASN A 277 8.62 15.71 -5.01
N GLY A 278 9.80 15.33 -5.47
CA GLY A 278 11.06 15.99 -5.12
C GLY A 278 11.15 17.47 -5.55
N ALA A 279 10.29 17.93 -6.46
CA ALA A 279 10.24 19.34 -6.87
C ALA A 279 9.75 20.28 -5.76
N LEU A 280 9.09 19.76 -4.72
CA LEU A 280 8.71 20.52 -3.53
C LEU A 280 9.94 20.97 -2.72
N ASN A 281 11.03 20.23 -2.81
CA ASN A 281 12.33 20.56 -2.22
C ASN A 281 12.29 20.98 -0.74
N HIS A 282 11.46 20.31 0.06
CA HIS A 282 11.42 20.53 1.50
C HIS A 282 12.76 20.10 2.16
N HIS A 283 13.08 20.69 3.30
CA HIS A 283 14.29 20.39 4.08
C HIS A 283 14.36 18.92 4.54
N SER A 284 13.20 18.30 4.81
CA SER A 284 13.08 16.87 5.04
C SER A 284 12.47 16.20 3.81
N PRO A 285 13.10 15.16 3.24
CA PRO A 285 12.57 14.49 2.07
C PRO A 285 11.23 13.80 2.34
N TRP A 286 10.93 13.44 3.59
CA TRP A 286 9.64 12.89 4.00
C TRP A 286 8.46 13.86 3.79
N LEU A 287 8.72 15.18 3.73
CA LEU A 287 7.70 16.20 3.50
C LEU A 287 7.38 16.42 2.01
N ASN A 288 8.08 15.71 1.11
CA ASN A 288 7.85 15.80 -0.34
C ASN A 288 6.74 14.87 -0.83
N LEU A 289 5.83 14.45 0.05
CA LEU A 289 4.69 13.60 -0.28
C LEU A 289 3.46 14.44 -0.60
N VAL A 290 2.87 14.20 -1.78
CA VAL A 290 1.67 14.88 -2.26
C VAL A 290 0.50 13.90 -2.29
N PRO A 291 -0.66 14.22 -1.70
CA PRO A 291 -1.82 13.35 -1.80
C PRO A 291 -2.32 13.29 -3.25
N LEU A 292 -2.33 12.10 -3.83
CA LEU A 292 -2.85 11.82 -5.17
C LEU A 292 -4.38 11.82 -5.18
N GLY A 293 -4.99 11.32 -4.13
CA GLY A 293 -6.45 11.28 -3.97
C GLY A 293 -6.92 10.40 -2.83
N LEU A 294 -8.23 10.30 -2.70
CA LEU A 294 -8.92 9.36 -1.83
C LEU A 294 -9.93 8.52 -2.62
N MET A 295 -10.20 7.32 -2.13
CA MET A 295 -11.19 6.41 -2.69
C MET A 295 -11.88 5.67 -1.54
N TRP A 296 -13.23 5.70 -1.51
CA TRP A 296 -14.02 5.00 -0.48
C TRP A 296 -14.96 3.95 -1.05
N GLY A 297 -15.04 3.84 -2.38
CA GLY A 297 -15.75 2.81 -3.11
C GLY A 297 -15.07 2.50 -4.44
N ASN A 298 -15.62 1.59 -5.20
CA ASN A 298 -15.07 1.14 -6.49
C ASN A 298 -15.73 1.76 -7.72
N ASP A 299 -16.67 2.71 -7.51
CA ASP A 299 -17.41 3.33 -8.64
C ASP A 299 -17.96 2.28 -9.62
N PRO A 300 -18.81 1.32 -9.20
CA PRO A 300 -19.16 0.12 -9.98
C PRO A 300 -19.86 0.42 -11.31
N ASP A 301 -20.41 1.61 -11.47
CA ASP A 301 -21.10 2.05 -12.71
C ASP A 301 -20.11 2.54 -13.78
N VAL A 302 -18.86 2.83 -13.43
CA VAL A 302 -17.82 3.27 -14.38
C VAL A 302 -17.20 2.06 -15.06
N ARG A 303 -17.67 1.74 -16.28
CA ARG A 303 -17.31 0.52 -17.01
C ARG A 303 -16.31 0.73 -18.15
N SER A 304 -16.01 1.97 -18.49
CA SER A 304 -15.09 2.28 -19.58
C SER A 304 -13.74 2.73 -19.06
N GLN A 305 -12.68 2.39 -19.77
CA GLN A 305 -11.38 3.04 -19.58
C GLN A 305 -11.50 4.47 -20.15
N HIS A 306 -11.36 5.46 -19.27
CA HIS A 306 -11.29 6.86 -19.70
C HIS A 306 -9.92 7.12 -20.30
N GLN A 307 -9.89 7.66 -21.52
CA GLN A 307 -8.67 8.16 -22.13
C GLN A 307 -8.50 9.63 -21.71
N ALA A 308 -7.33 9.96 -21.14
CA ALA A 308 -7.02 11.35 -20.89
C ALA A 308 -6.89 12.10 -22.23
N THR A 309 -7.53 13.24 -22.34
CA THR A 309 -7.32 14.14 -23.48
C THR A 309 -5.90 14.69 -23.40
N PRO A 310 -5.08 14.58 -24.46
CA PRO A 310 -3.73 15.15 -24.44
C PRO A 310 -3.73 16.61 -23.99
N GLY A 311 -2.88 16.95 -23.03
CA GLY A 311 -2.76 18.31 -22.48
C GLY A 311 -3.81 18.71 -21.44
N SER A 312 -4.74 17.80 -21.07
CA SER A 312 -5.67 18.01 -19.97
C SER A 312 -5.28 17.19 -18.75
N GLN A 313 -5.67 17.66 -17.55
CA GLN A 313 -5.58 16.86 -16.33
C GLN A 313 -6.54 15.66 -16.43
N PRO A 314 -6.09 14.44 -16.06
CA PRO A 314 -6.93 13.26 -16.10
C PRO A 314 -8.13 13.43 -15.16
N TYR A 315 -9.32 13.30 -15.73
CA TYR A 315 -10.57 13.48 -14.99
C TYR A 315 -11.66 12.60 -15.56
N ASN A 316 -12.32 11.87 -14.68
CA ASN A 316 -13.54 11.15 -14.99
C ASN A 316 -14.70 11.71 -14.14
N PRO A 317 -15.66 12.42 -14.76
CA PRO A 317 -16.79 13.02 -14.05
C PRO A 317 -17.77 11.98 -13.47
N ASP A 318 -17.71 10.73 -13.91
CA ASP A 318 -18.59 9.68 -13.47
C ASP A 318 -18.16 9.04 -12.15
N LEU A 319 -16.93 9.33 -11.68
CA LEU A 319 -16.44 8.89 -10.37
C LEU A 319 -17.18 9.63 -9.25
N LYS A 320 -17.80 8.87 -8.34
CA LYS A 320 -18.59 9.38 -7.19
C LYS A 320 -17.99 8.94 -5.85
N GLU A 321 -17.22 7.87 -5.87
CA GLU A 321 -16.63 7.23 -4.70
C GLU A 321 -15.11 7.42 -4.67
N THR A 322 -14.59 8.25 -5.58
CA THR A 322 -13.17 8.55 -5.77
C THR A 322 -12.99 10.06 -6.02
N VAL A 323 -11.98 10.63 -5.37
CA VAL A 323 -11.52 11.99 -5.65
C VAL A 323 -10.03 11.97 -6.01
N ILE A 324 -9.67 12.67 -7.09
CA ILE A 324 -8.29 12.77 -7.58
C ILE A 324 -7.80 14.21 -7.45
N ASN A 325 -6.54 14.37 -7.04
CA ASN A 325 -5.86 15.66 -6.99
C ASN A 325 -5.61 16.22 -8.40
N ARG A 326 -6.43 17.16 -8.82
CA ARG A 326 -6.32 17.80 -10.12
C ARG A 326 -5.43 19.05 -10.12
N ALA A 327 -5.03 19.50 -8.95
CA ALA A 327 -4.27 20.74 -8.79
C ALA A 327 -2.77 20.56 -8.93
N ASP A 328 -2.27 19.33 -8.89
CA ASP A 328 -0.84 19.06 -9.02
C ASP A 328 -0.48 18.71 -10.47
N PRO A 329 0.30 19.56 -11.16
CA PRO A 329 0.69 19.33 -12.55
C PRO A 329 1.68 18.17 -12.72
N MET A 330 2.26 17.66 -11.62
CA MET A 330 3.23 16.56 -11.63
C MET A 330 2.58 15.18 -11.63
N LEU A 331 1.24 15.08 -11.57
CA LEU A 331 0.54 13.80 -11.59
C LEU A 331 0.40 13.31 -13.04
N PRO A 332 1.26 12.41 -13.52
CA PRO A 332 1.07 11.80 -14.83
C PRO A 332 -0.17 10.90 -14.79
N PHE A 333 -0.90 10.92 -15.88
CA PHE A 333 -2.10 10.11 -16.06
C PHE A 333 -1.85 8.60 -15.84
N SER A 334 -0.63 8.09 -16.11
CA SER A 334 -0.21 6.71 -15.87
C SER A 334 -0.24 6.29 -14.39
N HIS A 335 -0.39 7.24 -13.45
CA HIS A 335 -0.50 6.97 -12.03
C HIS A 335 -1.94 6.70 -11.58
N LEU A 336 -2.90 6.67 -12.49
CA LEU A 336 -4.30 6.37 -12.18
C LEU A 336 -4.68 4.98 -12.70
N GLY A 337 -5.67 4.38 -12.06
CA GLY A 337 -6.17 3.06 -12.37
C GLY A 337 -7.28 3.05 -13.42
N TYR A 338 -7.93 1.90 -13.55
CA TYR A 338 -9.02 1.69 -14.50
C TYR A 338 -10.14 2.71 -14.34
N GLY A 339 -10.50 3.36 -15.45
CA GLY A 339 -11.50 4.43 -15.46
C GLY A 339 -11.07 5.70 -14.72
N LEU A 340 -9.78 5.92 -14.56
CA LEU A 340 -9.15 7.02 -13.79
C LEU A 340 -9.46 6.96 -12.28
N ARG A 341 -9.70 5.78 -11.73
CA ARG A 341 -9.80 5.54 -10.29
C ARG A 341 -8.45 5.74 -9.61
N LEU A 342 -8.49 5.91 -8.29
CA LEU A 342 -7.26 6.01 -7.51
C LEU A 342 -6.44 4.72 -7.62
N SER A 343 -5.18 4.88 -7.92
CA SER A 343 -4.09 3.91 -7.92
C SER A 343 -2.81 4.67 -7.56
N GLY A 344 -1.63 4.12 -7.77
CA GLY A 344 -0.38 4.81 -7.50
C GLY A 344 0.68 4.54 -8.56
N PRO A 345 1.82 5.27 -8.52
CA PRO A 345 2.89 5.15 -9.50
C PRO A 345 3.41 3.74 -9.72
N VAL A 346 3.37 2.90 -8.69
CA VAL A 346 3.87 1.52 -8.74
C VAL A 346 2.73 0.48 -8.74
N ASP A 347 1.48 0.92 -8.85
CA ASP A 347 0.32 0.05 -8.92
C ASP A 347 -0.09 -0.25 -10.37
N ASN A 348 -0.99 -1.21 -10.54
CA ASN A 348 -1.47 -1.59 -11.87
C ASN A 348 -2.54 -0.59 -12.37
N ASN A 349 -2.32 -0.01 -13.55
CA ASN A 349 -3.22 0.96 -14.18
C ASN A 349 -4.54 0.38 -14.70
N LEU A 350 -4.73 -0.93 -14.65
CA LEU A 350 -5.98 -1.63 -14.98
C LEU A 350 -6.77 -2.07 -13.74
N SER A 351 -6.40 -1.57 -12.57
CA SER A 351 -7.04 -1.82 -11.28
C SER A 351 -7.35 -0.50 -10.56
N SER A 352 -7.60 -0.57 -9.28
CA SER A 352 -7.63 0.54 -8.34
C SER A 352 -7.18 0.03 -6.96
N CYS A 353 -6.84 0.91 -6.04
CA CYS A 353 -6.50 0.51 -4.67
C CYS A 353 -7.56 -0.46 -4.12
N LYS A 354 -8.82 -0.08 -4.17
CA LYS A 354 -9.90 -0.88 -3.61
C LYS A 354 -10.20 -2.15 -4.42
N SER A 355 -10.08 -2.14 -5.74
CA SER A 355 -10.36 -3.32 -6.57
C SER A 355 -9.41 -4.48 -6.29
N CYS A 356 -8.12 -4.18 -6.05
CA CYS A 356 -7.15 -5.18 -5.61
C CYS A 356 -7.42 -5.62 -4.16
N HIS A 357 -7.58 -4.66 -3.25
CA HIS A 357 -7.70 -4.93 -1.82
C HIS A 357 -8.96 -5.73 -1.46
N MET A 358 -10.08 -5.53 -2.15
CA MET A 358 -11.31 -6.28 -1.87
C MET A 358 -11.23 -7.77 -2.23
N THR A 359 -10.20 -8.21 -2.98
CA THR A 359 -9.96 -9.64 -3.24
C THR A 359 -9.34 -10.37 -2.04
N ALA A 360 -8.99 -9.63 -0.97
CA ALA A 360 -8.36 -10.18 0.21
C ALA A 360 -9.24 -11.21 0.91
N GLN A 361 -8.93 -12.48 0.75
CA GLN A 361 -9.63 -13.62 1.34
C GLN A 361 -8.70 -14.82 1.54
N TYR A 362 -9.13 -15.79 2.31
CA TYR A 362 -8.49 -17.09 2.46
C TYR A 362 -9.50 -18.23 2.24
N PRO A 363 -9.23 -19.27 1.44
CA PRO A 363 -8.11 -19.33 0.50
C PRO A 363 -8.24 -18.29 -0.63
N GLU A 364 -7.12 -18.00 -1.29
CA GLU A 364 -7.11 -17.20 -2.52
C GLU A 364 -7.67 -18.06 -3.65
N ILE A 365 -8.82 -17.65 -4.17
CA ILE A 365 -9.53 -18.38 -5.25
C ILE A 365 -9.42 -17.59 -6.55
N SER A 366 -9.87 -16.34 -6.53
CA SER A 366 -9.70 -15.43 -7.66
C SER A 366 -8.38 -14.64 -7.52
N PRO A 367 -7.72 -14.30 -8.63
CA PRO A 367 -6.53 -13.47 -8.63
C PRO A 367 -6.87 -12.03 -8.21
N ILE A 368 -5.84 -11.26 -7.83
CA ILE A 368 -6.00 -9.87 -7.40
C ILE A 368 -6.38 -8.89 -8.53
N LEU A 369 -6.19 -9.29 -9.80
CA LEU A 369 -6.45 -8.46 -10.97
C LEU A 369 -7.37 -9.19 -11.96
N PRO A 370 -8.29 -8.48 -12.63
CA PRO A 370 -9.13 -9.08 -13.67
C PRO A 370 -8.32 -9.62 -14.86
N THR A 371 -7.20 -8.96 -15.20
CA THR A 371 -6.30 -9.39 -16.30
C THR A 371 -5.66 -10.75 -16.08
N MET A 372 -5.61 -11.20 -14.84
CA MET A 372 -5.03 -12.49 -14.44
C MET A 372 -6.08 -13.59 -14.33
N ALA A 373 -7.36 -13.22 -14.34
CA ALA A 373 -8.46 -14.18 -14.29
C ALA A 373 -8.58 -14.94 -15.62
N VAL A 374 -9.02 -16.19 -15.50
CA VAL A 374 -9.42 -17.02 -16.65
C VAL A 374 -10.86 -17.43 -16.38
N THR A 375 -11.74 -17.21 -17.34
CA THR A 375 -13.13 -17.67 -17.23
C THR A 375 -13.20 -19.21 -17.30
N ASP A 376 -14.33 -19.80 -16.91
CA ASP A 376 -14.57 -21.24 -17.01
C ASP A 376 -14.39 -21.78 -18.44
N LEU A 377 -14.47 -20.90 -19.44
CA LEU A 377 -14.22 -21.23 -20.85
C LEU A 377 -12.75 -21.02 -21.29
N GLY A 378 -11.84 -20.76 -20.37
CA GLY A 378 -10.42 -20.53 -20.67
C GLY A 378 -10.13 -19.17 -21.32
N LYS A 379 -11.07 -18.21 -21.30
CA LYS A 379 -10.92 -16.88 -21.89
C LYS A 379 -10.56 -15.84 -20.82
N LYS A 380 -9.81 -14.81 -21.19
CA LYS A 380 -9.59 -13.63 -20.34
C LYS A 380 -10.84 -12.76 -20.32
N PRO A 381 -11.14 -12.09 -19.17
CA PRO A 381 -12.21 -11.10 -19.12
C PRO A 381 -11.97 -9.96 -20.12
N VAL A 382 -13.04 -9.46 -20.70
CA VAL A 382 -13.01 -8.29 -21.57
C VAL A 382 -13.24 -7.04 -20.72
N CYS A 383 -12.49 -5.98 -20.97
CA CYS A 383 -12.63 -4.72 -20.24
C CYS A 383 -14.07 -4.22 -20.21
N GLY A 384 -14.58 -3.92 -19.02
CA GLY A 384 -15.92 -3.39 -18.80
C GLY A 384 -17.06 -4.41 -18.89
N ASP A 385 -16.78 -5.67 -19.26
CA ASP A 385 -17.82 -6.73 -19.20
C ASP A 385 -18.18 -7.10 -17.74
N ALA A 386 -19.20 -7.92 -17.56
CA ALA A 386 -19.66 -8.31 -16.23
C ALA A 386 -18.58 -9.07 -15.43
N THR A 387 -17.73 -9.84 -16.11
CA THR A 387 -16.64 -10.60 -15.48
C THR A 387 -15.54 -9.65 -15.01
N TRP A 388 -15.14 -8.69 -15.85
CA TRP A 388 -14.19 -7.64 -15.48
C TRP A 388 -14.69 -6.81 -14.31
N MET A 389 -15.94 -6.32 -14.38
CA MET A 389 -16.57 -5.46 -13.38
C MET A 389 -16.79 -6.15 -12.02
N ARG A 390 -16.60 -7.47 -11.94
CA ARG A 390 -16.57 -8.19 -10.67
C ARG A 390 -15.50 -7.67 -9.73
N TRP A 391 -14.37 -7.16 -10.25
CA TRP A 391 -13.30 -6.53 -9.46
C TRP A 391 -13.61 -5.08 -9.05
N PHE A 392 -14.68 -4.49 -9.60
CA PHE A 392 -15.04 -3.09 -9.30
C PHE A 392 -16.37 -2.95 -8.57
N ARG A 393 -16.86 -4.01 -7.96
CA ARG A 393 -18.03 -3.95 -7.08
C ARG A 393 -17.63 -3.48 -5.68
N ASN A 394 -18.60 -3.03 -4.86
CA ASN A 394 -18.41 -2.75 -3.44
C ASN A 394 -18.76 -4.00 -2.62
N LEU A 395 -17.86 -4.41 -1.72
CA LEU A 395 -18.07 -5.52 -0.79
C LEU A 395 -18.04 -5.00 0.65
N GLY A 396 -18.93 -5.50 1.50
CA GLY A 396 -18.90 -5.23 2.92
C GLY A 396 -17.73 -5.92 3.64
N PRO A 397 -17.41 -5.51 4.87
CA PRO A 397 -16.26 -6.03 5.61
C PRO A 397 -16.35 -7.52 5.96
N THR A 398 -17.56 -8.07 5.95
CA THR A 398 -17.83 -9.49 6.23
C THR A 398 -18.06 -10.31 4.96
N ASP A 399 -18.05 -9.68 3.78
CA ASP A 399 -18.26 -10.32 2.51
C ASP A 399 -16.94 -10.77 1.90
N SER A 400 -16.85 -12.01 1.46
CA SER A 400 -15.70 -12.52 0.72
C SER A 400 -15.84 -12.22 -0.77
N PHE A 401 -14.71 -12.12 -1.48
CA PHE A 401 -14.70 -11.91 -2.92
C PHE A 401 -15.31 -13.11 -3.65
N ASP A 402 -14.94 -14.32 -3.25
CA ASP A 402 -15.50 -15.58 -3.70
C ASP A 402 -16.36 -16.20 -2.60
N PRO A 403 -17.53 -16.83 -2.94
CA PRO A 403 -18.44 -17.38 -1.93
C PRO A 403 -17.81 -18.43 -1.00
N GLN A 404 -16.78 -19.13 -1.48
CA GLN A 404 -16.08 -20.17 -0.73
C GLN A 404 -14.93 -19.62 0.13
N GLY A 405 -14.59 -18.33 -0.02
CA GLY A 405 -13.52 -17.68 0.72
C GLY A 405 -13.97 -17.18 2.09
N GLN A 406 -13.00 -16.98 2.98
CA GLN A 406 -13.16 -16.21 4.22
C GLN A 406 -12.56 -14.82 3.99
N THR A 407 -13.37 -13.78 4.20
CA THR A 407 -12.89 -12.39 4.02
C THR A 407 -11.73 -12.06 4.97
N MET A 408 -10.79 -11.26 4.47
CA MET A 408 -9.76 -10.59 5.26
C MET A 408 -10.00 -9.08 5.36
N ASP A 409 -11.24 -8.63 5.09
CA ASP A 409 -11.67 -7.22 5.14
C ASP A 409 -10.64 -6.28 4.48
N SER A 410 -10.35 -6.53 3.21
CA SER A 410 -9.41 -5.74 2.38
C SER A 410 -7.92 -5.83 2.79
N SER A 411 -7.53 -6.68 3.73
CA SER A 411 -6.13 -6.87 4.10
C SER A 411 -5.46 -7.97 3.28
N LEU A 412 -4.83 -7.61 2.17
CA LEU A 412 -4.02 -8.54 1.36
C LEU A 412 -2.85 -9.13 2.16
N GLN A 413 -2.23 -8.35 3.07
CA GLN A 413 -1.18 -8.86 3.94
C GLN A 413 -1.69 -9.96 4.87
N LEU A 414 -2.89 -9.81 5.46
CA LEU A 414 -3.46 -10.82 6.34
C LEU A 414 -3.82 -12.10 5.56
N ALA A 415 -4.38 -11.98 4.36
CA ALA A 415 -4.60 -13.10 3.46
C ALA A 415 -3.28 -13.82 3.12
N ALA A 416 -2.27 -13.06 2.70
CA ALA A 416 -0.95 -13.58 2.36
C ALA A 416 -0.28 -14.28 3.56
N SER A 417 -0.46 -13.77 4.77
CA SER A 417 0.15 -14.35 5.96
C SER A 417 -0.34 -15.76 6.25
N ILE A 418 -1.65 -15.97 6.19
CA ILE A 418 -2.26 -17.30 6.40
C ILE A 418 -1.82 -18.25 5.29
N GLN A 419 -1.82 -17.80 4.04
CA GLN A 419 -1.39 -18.60 2.89
C GLN A 419 0.08 -18.99 3.00
N ASN A 420 0.95 -18.05 3.36
CA ASN A 420 2.38 -18.30 3.56
C ASN A 420 2.61 -19.32 4.68
N PHE A 421 1.88 -19.20 5.81
CA PHE A 421 1.94 -20.17 6.89
C PHE A 421 1.56 -21.57 6.41
N VAL A 422 0.43 -21.73 5.73
CA VAL A 422 -0.04 -23.03 5.23
C VAL A 422 0.93 -23.61 4.20
N ALA A 423 1.46 -22.77 3.30
CA ALA A 423 2.46 -23.19 2.31
C ALA A 423 3.75 -23.69 2.98
N SER A 424 4.21 -23.00 4.03
CA SER A 424 5.41 -23.40 4.77
C SER A 424 5.27 -24.76 5.44
N ARG A 425 4.09 -25.07 5.99
CA ARG A 425 3.79 -26.38 6.59
C ARG A 425 3.72 -27.49 5.53
N ASN A 426 3.11 -27.21 4.38
CA ASN A 426 3.01 -28.17 3.29
C ASN A 426 4.38 -28.48 2.64
N GLU A 427 5.26 -27.48 2.52
CA GLU A 427 6.61 -27.69 1.99
C GLU A 427 7.45 -28.55 2.95
N SER A 428 7.34 -28.35 4.25
CA SER A 428 8.04 -29.15 5.25
C SER A 428 7.58 -30.62 5.29
N THR A 429 6.37 -30.90 4.81
CA THR A 429 5.78 -32.25 4.74
C THR A 429 5.90 -32.90 3.36
N GLY A 430 6.56 -32.24 2.38
CA GLY A 430 6.71 -32.74 1.01
C GLY A 430 5.41 -32.71 0.18
N GLY A 431 4.43 -31.91 0.57
CA GLY A 431 3.12 -31.86 -0.06
C GLY A 431 3.11 -31.17 -1.44
N LEU A 432 2.38 -31.75 -2.38
CA LEU A 432 2.19 -31.25 -3.75
C LEU A 432 1.52 -29.86 -3.85
N TYR A 433 0.88 -29.40 -2.79
CA TYR A 433 0.15 -28.11 -2.76
C TYR A 433 1.08 -26.90 -2.81
N ALA A 434 2.30 -26.97 -2.28
CA ALA A 434 3.25 -25.87 -2.33
C ALA A 434 3.59 -25.48 -3.77
N SER A 435 3.76 -26.46 -4.67
CA SER A 435 4.13 -26.19 -6.05
C SER A 435 2.99 -25.56 -6.89
N GLN A 436 1.74 -25.92 -6.61
CA GLN A 436 0.58 -25.31 -7.28
C GLN A 436 0.28 -23.91 -6.75
N PHE A 437 0.38 -23.71 -5.44
CA PHE A 437 0.22 -22.41 -4.81
C PHE A 437 1.23 -21.39 -5.36
N TRP A 438 2.51 -21.77 -5.44
CA TRP A 438 3.55 -20.90 -5.98
C TRP A 438 3.44 -20.73 -7.49
N LYS A 439 3.00 -21.76 -8.24
CA LYS A 439 2.67 -21.62 -9.66
C LYS A 439 1.56 -20.62 -9.89
N ASN A 440 0.51 -20.65 -9.10
CA ASN A 440 -0.60 -19.71 -9.22
C ASN A 440 -0.22 -18.30 -8.76
N ARG A 441 0.74 -18.13 -7.84
CA ARG A 441 1.29 -16.84 -7.41
C ARG A 441 2.49 -16.35 -8.24
N ALA A 442 3.29 -17.23 -8.79
CA ALA A 442 4.33 -16.88 -9.76
C ALA A 442 3.74 -16.47 -11.12
N MET A 443 2.57 -17.01 -11.48
CA MET A 443 1.80 -16.54 -12.65
C MET A 443 1.37 -15.07 -12.56
N PRO A 444 0.97 -14.49 -11.38
CA PRO A 444 0.64 -13.08 -11.31
C PRO A 444 1.78 -12.14 -11.70
N ILE A 445 3.01 -12.51 -11.41
CA ILE A 445 4.17 -11.70 -11.79
C ILE A 445 4.60 -11.96 -13.24
N ALA A 446 4.39 -13.18 -13.77
CA ALA A 446 4.48 -13.44 -15.20
C ALA A 446 3.33 -12.77 -15.97
N GLY A 447 2.15 -12.61 -15.39
CA GLY A 447 1.04 -11.82 -15.94
C GLY A 447 1.18 -10.31 -15.71
N LEU A 448 1.96 -9.88 -14.68
CA LEU A 448 2.43 -8.50 -14.49
C LEU A 448 3.71 -8.22 -15.34
N ARG A 449 4.50 -9.20 -15.70
CA ARG A 449 5.26 -9.19 -16.93
C ARG A 449 4.24 -9.29 -18.05
N GLY A 450 3.54 -8.15 -18.27
CA GLY A 450 2.62 -8.11 -19.36
C GLY A 450 3.21 -8.73 -20.60
N ASP A 451 2.85 -9.97 -20.83
CA ASP A 451 2.37 -10.36 -22.13
C ASP A 451 0.97 -9.72 -22.32
N VAL A 452 0.84 -8.44 -21.93
CA VAL A 452 0.10 -7.48 -22.72
C VAL A 452 1.01 -7.34 -23.94
N PRO A 453 0.61 -7.82 -25.13
CA PRO A 453 1.36 -7.60 -26.35
C PRO A 453 1.81 -6.15 -26.37
N GLU A 454 2.98 -5.83 -26.91
CA GLU A 454 3.46 -4.46 -27.07
C GLU A 454 2.38 -3.54 -27.70
N ASP A 455 1.35 -4.11 -28.30
CA ASP A 455 0.22 -3.49 -28.99
C ASP A 455 -1.14 -3.67 -28.30
N GLY A 456 -1.26 -4.31 -27.16
CA GLY A 456 -2.55 -4.75 -26.58
C GLY A 456 -2.78 -4.28 -25.16
N ASP A 457 -3.09 -3.00 -24.94
CA ASP A 457 -3.94 -2.62 -23.79
C ASP A 457 -5.28 -3.38 -23.98
N PRO A 458 -5.62 -4.37 -23.10
CA PRO A 458 -6.86 -5.14 -23.26
C PRO A 458 -8.12 -4.26 -23.18
N CYS A 459 -7.93 -2.99 -22.83
CA CYS A 459 -8.97 -1.99 -22.73
C CYS A 459 -8.95 -0.96 -23.88
N ARG A 460 -8.02 -1.06 -24.86
CA ARG A 460 -8.11 -0.25 -26.06
C ARG A 460 -9.27 -0.75 -26.92
N PRO A 461 -10.11 0.15 -27.43
CA PRO A 461 -11.07 -0.22 -28.47
C PRO A 461 -10.31 -0.86 -29.62
N VAL A 462 -10.74 -2.04 -30.06
CA VAL A 462 -10.28 -2.62 -31.32
C VAL A 462 -10.88 -1.71 -32.39
N GLY A 463 -10.03 -0.83 -32.97
CA GLY A 463 -10.38 0.10 -34.05
C GLY A 463 -10.76 -0.64 -35.33
#